data_d9cb2b1976f5ca7c03398c970d5c0db6
#
_entry.id   d9cb2b1976f5ca7c03398c970d5c0db6
#
_cell.length_a   1.000
_cell.length_b   1.000
_cell.length_c   1.000
_cell.angle_alpha   90.00
_cell.angle_beta   90.00
_cell.angle_gamma   90.00
#
_symmetry.space_group_name_H-M   'P 1'
#
loop_
_entity.id
_entity.type
_entity.pdbx_description
1 polymer ?
#
loop_
_entity_poly.entity_id
_entity_poly.type
_entity_poly.pdbx_seq_one_letter_code
_entity_poly.pdbx_strand_id
1 'polypeptide(L)'
;NATRSLFRSVNDHPMSQGTRVHQMAMYTVFEAPLQMLADSPSKYMKEQECTDFIAKVPTTFDETIALDGKIAEYITIARRKGNTWFVGSMTNWTPRSCTIDLSFLSEGNYEAEIFADGINADREATDYKKEVRIVTAKDKLNVQLAPGGGWTARITKK
;
A
#
# COMPACT_ATOMS: atom_id res chain seq x y z
N ASN A 1 2.77 -13.73 -2.76
CA ASN A 1 1.41 -13.21 -2.97
C ASN A 1 0.67 -14.09 -3.97
N ALA A 2 -0.63 -14.21 -3.83
CA ALA A 2 -1.45 -15.01 -4.73
C ALA A 2 -2.82 -14.37 -4.96
N THR A 3 -3.29 -14.44 -6.20
CA THR A 3 -4.69 -14.12 -6.52
C THR A 3 -5.62 -15.16 -5.92
N ARG A 4 -6.91 -14.86 -5.83
CA ARG A 4 -7.90 -15.80 -5.27
C ARG A 4 -7.91 -17.15 -5.97
N SER A 5 -7.72 -17.17 -7.29
CA SER A 5 -7.74 -18.40 -8.10
C SER A 5 -6.44 -19.23 -7.97
N LEU A 6 -5.32 -18.58 -7.68
CA LEU A 6 -4.00 -19.22 -7.58
C LEU A 6 -3.63 -19.60 -6.14
N PHE A 7 -4.34 -19.08 -5.16
CA PHE A 7 -4.07 -19.41 -3.76
C PHE A 7 -4.25 -20.91 -3.49
N ARG A 8 -3.25 -21.49 -2.83
CA ARG A 8 -3.28 -22.87 -2.35
C ARG A 8 -2.76 -22.91 -0.92
N SER A 9 -3.43 -23.68 -0.07
CA SER A 9 -2.98 -23.93 1.29
C SER A 9 -1.98 -25.10 1.26
N VAL A 10 -0.69 -24.75 1.13
CA VAL A 10 0.41 -25.73 1.13
C VAL A 10 1.47 -25.34 2.15
N ASN A 11 1.94 -26.29 2.93
CA ASN A 11 2.90 -26.03 4.00
C ASN A 11 4.29 -25.65 3.50
N ASP A 12 4.73 -26.27 2.40
CA ASP A 12 6.09 -26.09 1.87
C ASP A 12 6.27 -24.76 1.11
N HIS A 13 5.17 -24.17 0.65
CA HIS A 13 5.17 -22.89 -0.10
C HIS A 13 4.00 -22.02 0.36
N PRO A 14 4.07 -21.47 1.58
CA PRO A 14 2.99 -20.65 2.10
C PRO A 14 2.79 -19.40 1.22
N MET A 15 1.54 -19.05 1.00
CA MET A 15 1.14 -17.91 0.17
C MET A 15 0.34 -16.90 0.97
N SER A 16 0.57 -15.61 0.71
CA SER A 16 -0.30 -14.53 1.18
C SER A 16 -1.40 -14.29 0.15
N GLN A 17 -2.64 -14.15 0.59
CA GLN A 17 -3.76 -13.78 -0.27
C GLN A 17 -3.73 -12.29 -0.60
N GLY A 18 -4.08 -11.95 -1.85
CA GLY A 18 -4.06 -10.59 -2.35
C GLY A 18 -2.77 -10.22 -3.09
N THR A 19 -2.76 -9.01 -3.63
CA THR A 19 -1.63 -8.50 -4.41
C THR A 19 -0.44 -8.16 -3.53
N ARG A 20 0.71 -7.97 -4.16
CA ARG A 20 1.93 -7.48 -3.48
C ARG A 20 1.68 -6.11 -2.87
N VAL A 21 1.00 -5.22 -3.57
CA VAL A 21 0.75 -3.86 -3.06
C VAL A 21 -0.27 -3.87 -1.93
N HIS A 22 -1.23 -4.80 -1.94
CA HIS A 22 -2.08 -5.03 -0.78
C HIS A 22 -1.26 -5.36 0.46
N GLN A 23 -0.31 -6.29 0.34
CA GLN A 23 0.60 -6.65 1.43
C GLN A 23 1.44 -5.43 1.90
N MET A 24 1.95 -4.61 0.97
CA MET A 24 2.69 -3.41 1.31
C MET A 24 1.82 -2.36 2.01
N ALA A 25 0.57 -2.19 1.57
CA ALA A 25 -0.38 -1.25 2.18
C ALA A 25 -0.76 -1.64 3.62
N MET A 26 -0.74 -2.93 3.96
CA MET A 26 -1.03 -3.43 5.31
C MET A 26 -0.13 -2.77 6.37
N TYR A 27 1.14 -2.51 6.06
CA TYR A 27 2.08 -1.86 6.99
C TYR A 27 1.69 -0.41 7.34
N THR A 28 0.92 0.25 6.47
CA THR A 28 0.35 1.57 6.75
C THR A 28 -1.04 1.45 7.38
N VAL A 29 -1.87 0.51 6.92
CA VAL A 29 -3.28 0.42 7.33
C VAL A 29 -3.43 -0.16 8.72
N PHE A 30 -2.72 -1.24 9.04
CA PHE A 30 -2.81 -1.85 10.35
C PHE A 30 -1.92 -1.14 11.38
N GLU A 31 -2.50 -0.89 12.54
CA GLU A 31 -1.75 -0.36 13.67
C GLU A 31 -1.13 -1.53 14.45
N ALA A 32 0.18 -1.68 14.31
CA ALA A 32 0.94 -2.69 15.02
C ALA A 32 2.34 -2.15 15.37
N PRO A 33 2.65 -1.92 16.66
CA PRO A 33 3.97 -1.43 17.06
C PRO A 33 5.09 -2.45 16.82
N LEU A 34 4.75 -3.72 16.67
CA LEU A 34 5.63 -4.79 16.22
C LEU A 34 5.09 -5.39 14.93
N GLN A 35 5.64 -4.98 13.81
CA GLN A 35 5.29 -5.52 12.49
C GLN A 35 6.30 -6.58 12.08
N MET A 36 5.81 -7.72 11.62
CA MET A 36 6.63 -8.84 11.20
C MET A 36 6.52 -9.06 9.69
N LEU A 37 7.66 -9.33 9.06
CA LEU A 37 7.71 -9.76 7.68
C LEU A 37 7.31 -11.23 7.57
N ALA A 38 6.51 -11.56 6.56
CA ALA A 38 5.90 -12.88 6.43
C ALA A 38 6.81 -13.93 5.77
N ASP A 39 7.99 -13.56 5.26
CA ASP A 39 8.88 -14.44 4.50
C ASP A 39 10.34 -14.32 4.98
N SER A 40 11.23 -15.11 4.37
CA SER A 40 12.65 -15.13 4.71
C SER A 40 13.40 -13.89 4.18
N PRO A 41 14.52 -13.47 4.82
CA PRO A 41 15.36 -12.37 4.34
C PRO A 41 15.80 -12.52 2.90
N SER A 42 16.15 -13.74 2.46
CA SER A 42 16.57 -14.00 1.09
C SER A 42 15.48 -13.76 0.04
N LYS A 43 14.21 -13.92 0.40
CA LYS A 43 13.07 -13.59 -0.45
C LYS A 43 12.90 -12.08 -0.57
N TYR A 44 12.97 -11.36 0.54
CA TYR A 44 12.89 -9.89 0.55
C TYR A 44 14.05 -9.24 -0.19
N MET A 45 15.26 -9.77 -0.10
CA MET A 45 16.43 -9.30 -0.87
C MET A 45 16.26 -9.42 -2.39
N LYS A 46 15.48 -10.38 -2.88
CA LYS A 46 15.14 -10.50 -4.30
C LYS A 46 14.15 -9.44 -4.77
N GLU A 47 13.39 -8.87 -3.86
CA GLU A 47 12.35 -7.87 -4.09
C GLU A 47 12.71 -6.55 -3.40
N GLN A 48 13.95 -6.12 -3.59
CA GLN A 48 14.59 -5.05 -2.84
C GLN A 48 13.79 -3.74 -2.89
N GLU A 49 13.20 -3.41 -4.04
CA GLU A 49 12.43 -2.17 -4.22
C GLU A 49 11.21 -2.10 -3.29
N CYS A 50 10.44 -3.18 -3.19
CA CYS A 50 9.30 -3.26 -2.29
C CYS A 50 9.76 -3.30 -0.82
N THR A 51 10.86 -4.02 -0.55
CA THR A 51 11.44 -4.14 0.78
C THR A 51 11.95 -2.80 1.30
N ASP A 52 12.61 -2.02 0.46
CA ASP A 52 13.08 -0.66 0.80
C ASP A 52 11.93 0.28 1.13
N PHE A 53 10.78 0.14 0.47
CA PHE A 53 9.58 0.88 0.82
C PHE A 53 9.05 0.47 2.20
N ILE A 54 8.88 -0.84 2.43
CA ILE A 54 8.38 -1.38 3.71
C ILE A 54 9.29 -0.94 4.86
N ALA A 55 10.61 -0.99 4.67
CA ALA A 55 11.58 -0.60 5.70
C ALA A 55 11.50 0.89 6.10
N LYS A 56 10.89 1.73 5.27
CA LYS A 56 10.66 3.16 5.57
C LYS A 56 9.36 3.40 6.35
N VAL A 57 8.44 2.44 6.38
CA VAL A 57 7.16 2.60 7.10
C VAL A 57 7.41 2.46 8.60
N PRO A 58 7.09 3.48 9.41
CA PRO A 58 7.29 3.41 10.85
C PRO A 58 6.28 2.48 11.52
N THR A 59 6.61 1.95 12.69
CA THR A 59 5.71 1.12 13.50
C THR A 59 4.77 1.92 14.38
N THR A 60 5.04 3.22 14.56
CA THR A 60 4.20 4.15 15.33
C THR A 60 4.03 5.45 14.58
N PHE A 61 2.85 6.03 14.64
CA PHE A 61 2.50 7.25 13.93
C PHE A 61 2.06 8.35 14.88
N ASP A 62 2.25 9.60 14.47
CA ASP A 62 1.89 10.79 15.25
C ASP A 62 0.44 11.22 14.97
N GLU A 63 -0.09 10.85 13.80
CA GLU A 63 -1.42 11.21 13.36
C GLU A 63 -1.99 10.15 12.43
N THR A 64 -3.31 9.91 12.50
CA THR A 64 -4.03 8.99 11.62
C THR A 64 -5.32 9.64 11.14
N ILE A 65 -5.56 9.63 9.83
CA ILE A 65 -6.75 10.17 9.19
C ILE A 65 -7.38 9.05 8.36
N ALA A 66 -8.64 8.71 8.65
CA ALA A 66 -9.44 7.86 7.78
C ALA A 66 -9.93 8.71 6.60
N LEU A 67 -9.48 8.40 5.39
CA LEU A 67 -9.84 9.16 4.19
C LEU A 67 -11.13 8.64 3.56
N ASP A 68 -11.27 7.33 3.47
CA ASP A 68 -12.45 6.66 2.93
C ASP A 68 -12.48 5.19 3.41
N GLY A 69 -13.66 4.59 3.42
CA GLY A 69 -13.76 3.17 3.73
C GLY A 69 -15.18 2.68 3.96
N LYS A 70 -15.33 1.38 3.76
CA LYS A 70 -16.55 0.65 4.07
C LYS A 70 -16.19 -0.69 4.72
N ILE A 71 -16.75 -0.96 5.88
CA ILE A 71 -16.45 -2.17 6.67
C ILE A 71 -16.58 -3.43 5.80
N ALA A 72 -15.57 -4.30 5.88
CA ALA A 72 -15.43 -5.55 5.12
C ALA A 72 -15.27 -5.39 3.59
N GLU A 73 -15.22 -4.16 3.09
CA GLU A 73 -15.08 -3.91 1.66
C GLU A 73 -13.74 -3.28 1.28
N TYR A 74 -13.45 -2.09 1.79
CA TYR A 74 -12.22 -1.36 1.49
C TYR A 74 -11.90 -0.32 2.56
N ILE A 75 -10.67 0.14 2.57
CA ILE A 75 -10.21 1.20 3.45
C ILE A 75 -9.09 2.01 2.79
N THR A 76 -9.08 3.31 3.05
CA THR A 76 -7.98 4.22 2.71
C THR A 76 -7.65 5.07 3.92
N ILE A 77 -6.41 4.97 4.39
CA ILE A 77 -5.91 5.68 5.59
C ILE A 77 -4.66 6.47 5.22
N ALA A 78 -4.55 7.69 5.75
CA ALA A 78 -3.31 8.45 5.76
C ALA A 78 -2.77 8.52 7.20
N ARG A 79 -1.45 8.27 7.36
CA ARG A 79 -0.76 8.33 8.64
C ARG A 79 0.50 9.16 8.53
N ARG A 80 0.78 9.98 9.53
CA ARG A 80 1.96 10.86 9.56
C ARG A 80 2.96 10.43 10.62
N LYS A 81 4.23 10.49 10.24
CA LYS A 81 5.35 10.44 11.17
C LYS A 81 6.31 11.58 10.87
N GLY A 82 6.49 12.49 11.82
CA GLY A 82 7.24 13.72 11.57
C GLY A 82 6.66 14.50 10.38
N ASN A 83 7.48 14.72 9.37
CA ASN A 83 7.11 15.46 8.15
C ASN A 83 6.73 14.53 6.96
N THR A 84 6.61 13.23 7.21
CA THR A 84 6.32 12.25 6.16
C THR A 84 4.93 11.66 6.38
N TRP A 85 4.13 11.60 5.32
CA TRP A 85 2.86 10.91 5.28
C TRP A 85 3.00 9.56 4.61
N PHE A 86 2.29 8.60 5.11
CA PHE A 86 2.13 7.27 4.56
C PHE A 86 0.64 7.05 4.29
N VAL A 87 0.30 6.70 3.06
CA VAL A 87 -1.08 6.43 2.68
C VAL A 87 -1.19 4.98 2.24
N GLY A 88 -2.15 4.27 2.78
CA GLY A 88 -2.45 2.89 2.41
C GLY A 88 -3.91 2.75 2.01
N SER A 89 -4.17 2.07 0.90
CA SER A 89 -5.50 1.70 0.44
C SER A 89 -5.55 0.22 0.14
N MET A 90 -6.60 -0.45 0.59
CA MET A 90 -6.80 -1.88 0.41
C MET A 90 -8.26 -2.17 0.07
N THR A 91 -8.50 -3.17 -0.77
CA THR A 91 -9.84 -3.67 -1.07
C THR A 91 -9.97 -5.18 -0.80
N ASN A 92 -11.20 -5.64 -0.62
CA ASN A 92 -11.52 -7.05 -0.64
C ASN A 92 -11.37 -7.62 -2.08
N TRP A 93 -11.95 -8.78 -2.36
CA TRP A 93 -11.87 -9.38 -3.71
C TRP A 93 -12.68 -8.66 -4.80
N THR A 94 -13.36 -7.56 -4.48
CA THR A 94 -14.04 -6.70 -5.45
C THR A 94 -13.07 -5.61 -5.92
N PRO A 95 -12.77 -5.51 -7.23
CA PRO A 95 -11.93 -4.44 -7.75
C PRO A 95 -12.61 -3.08 -7.56
N ARG A 96 -11.84 -2.03 -7.32
CA ARG A 96 -12.37 -0.69 -7.04
C ARG A 96 -11.56 0.41 -7.69
N SER A 97 -12.28 1.48 -8.05
CA SER A 97 -11.69 2.78 -8.36
C SER A 97 -11.94 3.71 -7.18
N CYS A 98 -10.88 4.29 -6.65
CA CYS A 98 -10.93 5.23 -5.54
C CYS A 98 -10.29 6.56 -5.95
N THR A 99 -10.72 7.65 -5.33
CA THR A 99 -10.05 8.94 -5.44
C THR A 99 -9.49 9.32 -4.08
N ILE A 100 -8.18 9.50 -4.00
CA ILE A 100 -7.50 9.92 -2.78
C ILE A 100 -7.29 11.44 -2.86
N ASP A 101 -7.99 12.19 -2.03
CA ASP A 101 -7.85 13.63 -1.88
C ASP A 101 -6.67 13.93 -0.95
N LEU A 102 -5.70 14.72 -1.43
CA LEU A 102 -4.50 15.07 -0.68
C LEU A 102 -4.64 16.34 0.17
N SER A 103 -5.85 16.83 0.39
CA SER A 103 -6.14 18.06 1.16
C SER A 103 -5.67 18.01 2.63
N PHE A 104 -5.30 16.84 3.13
CA PHE A 104 -4.68 16.69 4.46
C PHE A 104 -3.20 17.16 4.49
N LEU A 105 -2.56 17.36 3.34
CA LEU A 105 -1.22 17.92 3.27
C LEU A 105 -1.25 19.43 3.58
N SER A 106 -0.21 19.93 4.21
CA SER A 106 0.00 21.37 4.34
C SER A 106 0.41 21.98 2.99
N GLU A 107 0.43 23.32 2.92
CA GLU A 107 0.91 24.00 1.73
C GLU A 107 2.36 23.65 1.40
N GLY A 108 2.64 23.50 0.11
CA GLY A 108 3.96 23.18 -0.43
C GLY A 108 3.95 22.02 -1.42
N ASN A 109 5.15 21.71 -1.91
CA ASN A 109 5.39 20.60 -2.81
C ASN A 109 5.87 19.39 -2.03
N TYR A 110 5.38 18.23 -2.43
CA TYR A 110 5.75 16.94 -1.83
C TYR A 110 6.20 15.97 -2.92
N GLU A 111 7.14 15.12 -2.58
CA GLU A 111 7.49 13.95 -3.38
C GLU A 111 6.66 12.77 -2.88
N ALA A 112 5.90 12.16 -3.78
CA ALA A 112 5.14 10.95 -3.54
C ALA A 112 5.81 9.76 -4.23
N GLU A 113 6.36 8.83 -3.45
CA GLU A 113 6.80 7.50 -3.87
C GLU A 113 5.60 6.56 -3.76
N ILE A 114 5.07 6.11 -4.90
CA ILE A 114 3.80 5.40 -5.00
C ILE A 114 4.03 3.98 -5.50
N PHE A 115 3.36 3.02 -4.88
CA PHE A 115 3.20 1.66 -5.38
C PHE A 115 1.72 1.38 -5.60
N ALA A 116 1.37 0.90 -6.78
CA ALA A 116 0.01 0.58 -7.20
C ALA A 116 -0.04 -0.82 -7.82
N ASP A 117 -1.19 -1.45 -7.76
CA ASP A 117 -1.42 -2.69 -8.50
C ASP A 117 -1.09 -2.49 -9.99
N GLY A 118 -0.39 -3.44 -10.58
CA GLY A 118 -0.12 -3.47 -12.01
C GLY A 118 -1.35 -3.83 -12.83
N ILE A 119 -1.26 -3.66 -14.14
CA ILE A 119 -2.39 -3.92 -15.05
C ILE A 119 -2.83 -5.39 -15.07
N ASN A 120 -1.95 -6.31 -14.71
CA ASN A 120 -2.22 -7.75 -14.65
C ASN A 120 -2.35 -8.27 -13.20
N ALA A 121 -2.47 -7.41 -12.21
CA ALA A 121 -2.48 -7.81 -10.79
C ALA A 121 -3.68 -8.73 -10.43
N ASP A 122 -4.73 -8.76 -11.26
CA ASP A 122 -5.85 -9.69 -11.16
C ASP A 122 -5.47 -11.15 -11.52
N ARG A 123 -4.38 -11.35 -12.25
CA ARG A 123 -3.86 -12.66 -12.72
C ARG A 123 -2.53 -13.00 -12.11
N GLU A 124 -1.66 -12.00 -11.97
CA GLU A 124 -0.31 -12.11 -11.40
C GLU A 124 -0.22 -11.18 -10.16
N ALA A 125 -0.42 -11.74 -8.98
CA ALA A 125 -0.50 -10.97 -7.73
C ALA A 125 0.79 -10.19 -7.40
N THR A 126 1.90 -10.50 -8.05
CA THR A 126 3.18 -9.80 -7.89
C THR A 126 3.36 -8.64 -8.86
N ASP A 127 2.44 -8.46 -9.82
CA ASP A 127 2.49 -7.34 -10.76
C ASP A 127 2.15 -6.02 -10.06
N TYR A 128 3.07 -5.07 -10.13
CA TYR A 128 2.90 -3.74 -9.55
C TYR A 128 3.55 -2.67 -10.42
N LYS A 129 3.12 -1.44 -10.20
CA LYS A 129 3.74 -0.25 -10.79
C LYS A 129 4.29 0.63 -9.68
N LYS A 130 5.54 1.07 -9.83
CA LYS A 130 6.13 2.13 -9.03
C LYS A 130 6.15 3.45 -9.79
N GLU A 131 5.82 4.53 -9.09
CA GLU A 131 5.84 5.89 -9.62
C GLU A 131 6.39 6.85 -8.57
N VAL A 132 7.18 7.83 -8.99
CA VAL A 132 7.58 8.97 -8.16
C VAL A 132 7.12 10.23 -8.85
N ARG A 133 6.36 11.06 -8.14
CA ARG A 133 5.81 12.32 -8.69
C ARG A 133 5.74 13.42 -7.65
N ILE A 134 5.70 14.66 -8.11
CA ILE A 134 5.44 15.81 -7.25
C ILE A 134 3.93 15.98 -7.11
N VAL A 135 3.49 16.20 -5.88
CA VAL A 135 2.10 16.43 -5.51
C VAL A 135 1.96 17.60 -4.53
N THR A 136 0.77 18.13 -4.42
CA THR A 136 0.38 19.21 -3.51
C THR A 136 -0.92 18.87 -2.79
N ALA A 137 -1.31 19.67 -1.82
CA ALA A 137 -2.61 19.56 -1.14
C ALA A 137 -3.84 19.72 -2.07
N LYS A 138 -3.65 20.23 -3.29
CA LYS A 138 -4.74 20.44 -4.27
C LYS A 138 -4.96 19.22 -5.17
N ASP A 139 -4.07 18.24 -5.12
CA ASP A 139 -4.12 17.08 -6.00
C ASP A 139 -5.10 16.03 -5.49
N LYS A 140 -5.72 15.34 -6.46
CA LYS A 140 -6.55 14.16 -6.25
C LYS A 140 -5.97 13.02 -7.07
N LEU A 141 -5.69 11.90 -6.44
CA LEU A 141 -5.10 10.73 -7.08
C LEU A 141 -6.19 9.70 -7.39
N ASN A 142 -6.38 9.40 -8.69
CA ASN A 142 -7.26 8.32 -9.10
C ASN A 142 -6.49 6.99 -9.00
N VAL A 143 -7.01 6.08 -8.22
CA VAL A 143 -6.38 4.79 -7.87
C VAL A 143 -7.27 3.65 -8.33
N GLN A 144 -6.66 2.66 -8.97
CA GLN A 144 -7.31 1.41 -9.32
C GLN A 144 -6.79 0.30 -8.41
N LEU A 145 -7.68 -0.41 -7.76
CA LEU A 145 -7.38 -1.55 -6.92
C LEU A 145 -7.87 -2.82 -7.61
N ALA A 146 -6.97 -3.77 -7.85
CA ALA A 146 -7.30 -5.09 -8.37
C ALA A 146 -8.12 -5.91 -7.34
N PRO A 147 -8.71 -7.06 -7.70
CA PRO A 147 -9.31 -7.96 -6.72
C PRO A 147 -8.29 -8.39 -5.64
N GLY A 148 -8.59 -8.13 -4.36
CA GLY A 148 -7.63 -8.31 -3.27
C GLY A 148 -6.42 -7.39 -3.39
N GLY A 149 -6.61 -6.24 -4.01
CA GLY A 149 -5.57 -5.31 -4.38
C GLY A 149 -5.28 -4.22 -3.37
N GLY A 150 -4.26 -3.44 -3.68
CA GLY A 150 -3.80 -2.34 -2.84
C GLY A 150 -3.12 -1.21 -3.59
N TRP A 151 -2.94 -0.14 -2.86
CA TRP A 151 -2.17 1.03 -3.25
C TRP A 151 -1.51 1.63 -2.02
N THR A 152 -0.28 2.08 -2.15
CA THR A 152 0.40 2.73 -1.03
C THR A 152 1.34 3.82 -1.52
N ALA A 153 1.52 4.86 -0.70
CA ALA A 153 2.42 5.96 -0.99
C ALA A 153 3.15 6.45 0.26
N ARG A 154 4.39 6.86 0.07
CA ARG A 154 5.16 7.66 1.00
C ARG A 154 5.28 9.07 0.44
N ILE A 155 4.81 10.08 1.18
CA ILE A 155 4.70 11.46 0.73
C ILE A 155 5.55 12.34 1.65
N THR A 156 6.63 12.90 1.13
CA THR A 156 7.63 13.67 1.90
C THR A 156 7.68 15.10 1.39
N LYS A 157 7.67 16.07 2.30
CA LYS A 157 7.78 17.50 1.94
C LYS A 157 9.15 17.79 1.31
N LYS A 158 9.16 18.55 0.23
CA LYS A 158 10.36 19.04 -0.45
C LYS A 158 10.88 20.32 0.19
#